data_5518d2fad1737e0c8578d43f1f9a7a23
#
_entry.id   5518d2fad1737e0c8578d43f1f9a7a23
#
_cell.length_a   1.000
_cell.length_b   1.000
_cell.length_c   1.000
_cell.angle_alpha   90.00
_cell.angle_beta   90.00
_cell.angle_gamma   90.00
#
_symmetry.space_group_name_H-M   'P 1'
#
loop_
_entity.id
_entity.type
_entity.pdbx_description
1 polymer ?
#
loop_
_entity_poly.entity_id
_entity_poly.type
_entity_poly.pdbx_seq_one_letter_code
_entity_poly.pdbx_strand_id
1 'polypeptide(L)'
;MTVDTVTGPTARTGGEQAPPAAYPRPARRFLGLGSGQIVAVQLALVLLVGAMAAGVGYLLPAVPLAAALVVLAWGRWRGRWLSEWTAVYLRYRGRRRRIEPSGDAAELLAAAAPGSRLSTLDIEGVSCATFTDAEGMCVLLELGDQAVMPARGWHPLPSPATLLPAPGADTPPVRLQLLLHANAANGSSPAASSYRQLSGGRLLANERAVLAVRVQRAEGWQEADLQRALTGAVRKVRAKLGDVPHRLLGDVAALRALAEAAGHDGTSPAQEGWSALHIGGLYASSYAVERWPTPHPDPAHALLPRLLRLPATTVSVSLTAGPWADGGTTLQAELTVRLTAPDHTSLGNAGTALRQLLANEHAHARRLDGQQFDGLTATLPLAGPGPAALGAGGRGGVNRRPAAVAALATPYGGSGLMIGVNRHSEPVSFRLFRPEATRLVMIGGVAVAQILAVRAMALGAYVLVQTTRPWAWEPFSRGLGSGAPLAVMAPGPVNVPPGTPLRPLLSIVDAGPVAADRTPGTPWHSTLVVRDDLSPVDVDVLGRADLALLQPLQPAEAAVAVSVLGLSRDQEAWLSRAQPGMIGVVHRRSVRWAALSTTGYEQQLINATQQNGR
;
A
#
# COMPACT_ATOMS: atom_id res chain seq x y z
N MET A 1 -58.71 -14.46 -16.80
CA MET A 1 -57.30 -14.58 -16.45
C MET A 1 -56.65 -13.26 -16.90
N THR A 2 -56.57 -12.35 -15.96
CA THR A 2 -56.10 -10.98 -16.13
C THR A 2 -54.62 -10.94 -15.83
N VAL A 3 -53.86 -10.40 -16.78
CA VAL A 3 -52.40 -10.17 -16.66
C VAL A 3 -52.21 -8.76 -16.10
N ASP A 4 -51.68 -8.68 -14.89
CA ASP A 4 -51.30 -7.41 -14.27
C ASP A 4 -49.96 -6.90 -14.84
N THR A 5 -50.04 -5.75 -15.48
CA THR A 5 -48.91 -4.98 -15.97
C THR A 5 -48.33 -4.16 -14.82
N VAL A 6 -47.11 -4.49 -14.41
CA VAL A 6 -46.33 -3.70 -13.44
C VAL A 6 -45.74 -2.51 -14.16
N THR A 7 -46.21 -1.32 -13.81
CA THR A 7 -45.68 -0.03 -14.23
C THR A 7 -44.39 0.29 -13.46
N GLY A 8 -43.27 0.33 -14.15
CA GLY A 8 -42.00 0.81 -13.61
C GLY A 8 -41.94 2.35 -13.47
N PRO A 9 -41.13 2.88 -12.56
CA PRO A 9 -41.09 4.33 -12.32
C PRO A 9 -40.39 5.09 -13.45
N THR A 10 -41.07 6.14 -13.88
CA THR A 10 -40.62 7.10 -14.90
C THR A 10 -39.30 7.78 -14.50
N ALA A 11 -38.31 7.69 -15.39
CA ALA A 11 -37.06 8.41 -15.28
C ALA A 11 -37.30 9.94 -15.37
N ARG A 12 -36.94 10.66 -14.33
CA ARG A 12 -36.85 12.12 -14.37
C ARG A 12 -35.62 12.53 -15.18
N THR A 13 -35.83 12.93 -16.42
CA THR A 13 -34.90 13.70 -17.22
C THR A 13 -34.89 15.14 -16.74
N GLY A 14 -33.72 15.64 -16.35
CA GLY A 14 -33.52 17.04 -15.99
C GLY A 14 -32.45 17.23 -14.94
N GLY A 15 -31.25 16.68 -15.12
CA GLY A 15 -30.06 17.04 -14.36
C GLY A 15 -29.31 18.14 -15.10
N GLU A 16 -29.48 19.40 -14.67
CA GLU A 16 -28.66 20.54 -15.06
C GLU A 16 -27.18 20.19 -14.82
N GLN A 17 -26.42 20.04 -15.90
CA GLN A 17 -24.99 19.79 -15.85
C GLN A 17 -24.33 21.02 -15.25
N ALA A 18 -23.80 20.89 -14.02
CA ALA A 18 -22.95 21.92 -13.44
C ALA A 18 -21.78 22.21 -14.42
N PRO A 19 -21.45 23.47 -14.68
CA PRO A 19 -20.37 23.80 -15.58
C PRO A 19 -19.07 23.16 -15.13
N PRO A 20 -18.23 22.65 -16.06
CA PRO A 20 -16.97 22.01 -15.71
C PRO A 20 -16.11 22.98 -14.90
N ALA A 21 -15.64 22.53 -13.74
CA ALA A 21 -14.75 23.32 -12.91
C ALA A 21 -13.52 23.73 -13.72
N ALA A 22 -13.34 25.04 -13.91
CA ALA A 22 -12.21 25.58 -14.65
C ALA A 22 -10.91 25.15 -13.96
N TYR A 23 -10.05 24.41 -14.66
CA TYR A 23 -8.73 24.06 -14.15
C TYR A 23 -7.96 25.31 -13.74
N PRO A 24 -7.31 25.32 -12.59
CA PRO A 24 -6.40 26.40 -12.24
C PRO A 24 -5.24 26.40 -13.22
N ARG A 25 -5.23 27.35 -14.15
CA ARG A 25 -4.11 27.59 -15.06
C ARG A 25 -2.84 27.82 -14.24
N PRO A 26 -1.67 27.29 -14.64
CA PRO A 26 -0.42 27.55 -13.93
C PRO A 26 -0.22 29.05 -13.79
N ALA A 27 -0.04 29.51 -12.54
CA ALA A 27 0.14 30.92 -12.25
C ALA A 27 1.38 31.43 -13.02
N ARG A 28 1.14 32.27 -14.03
CA ARG A 28 2.20 32.93 -14.80
C ARG A 28 2.99 33.83 -13.85
N ARG A 29 4.30 33.59 -13.72
CA ARG A 29 5.21 34.51 -13.05
C ARG A 29 5.49 35.68 -14.00
N PHE A 30 5.06 36.86 -13.62
CA PHE A 30 5.44 38.08 -14.29
C PHE A 30 6.74 38.60 -13.63
N LEU A 31 7.82 38.76 -14.38
CA LEU A 31 9.15 39.20 -13.89
C LEU A 31 9.70 38.38 -12.71
N GLY A 32 9.41 37.07 -12.64
CA GLY A 32 9.87 36.21 -11.55
C GLY A 32 9.09 36.36 -10.25
N LEU A 33 8.13 37.28 -10.15
CA LEU A 33 7.28 37.52 -9.00
C LEU A 33 6.01 36.65 -9.06
N GLY A 34 5.64 36.07 -7.93
CA GLY A 34 4.37 35.38 -7.81
C GLY A 34 3.19 36.37 -7.74
N SER A 35 2.02 35.96 -8.23
CA SER A 35 0.81 36.81 -8.18
C SER A 35 0.52 37.39 -6.79
N GLY A 36 0.77 36.61 -5.73
CA GLY A 36 0.60 37.08 -4.34
C GLY A 36 1.55 38.21 -3.94
N GLN A 37 2.76 38.23 -4.49
CA GLN A 37 3.75 39.29 -4.24
C GLN A 37 3.33 40.60 -4.93
N ILE A 38 2.84 40.50 -6.16
CA ILE A 38 2.35 41.66 -6.91
C ILE A 38 1.14 42.29 -6.21
N VAL A 39 0.18 41.45 -5.78
CA VAL A 39 -1.02 41.90 -5.05
C VAL A 39 -0.61 42.57 -3.71
N ALA A 40 0.33 42.00 -2.98
CA ALA A 40 0.78 42.57 -1.71
C ALA A 40 1.46 43.96 -1.88
N VAL A 41 2.27 44.14 -2.93
CA VAL A 41 2.86 45.45 -3.28
C VAL A 41 1.78 46.47 -3.64
N GLN A 42 0.82 46.08 -4.47
CA GLN A 42 -0.27 46.93 -4.87
C GLN A 42 -1.09 47.37 -3.66
N LEU A 43 -1.45 46.43 -2.75
CA LEU A 43 -2.16 46.74 -1.51
C LEU A 43 -1.37 47.66 -0.58
N ALA A 44 -0.06 47.41 -0.42
CA ALA A 44 0.81 48.23 0.38
C ALA A 44 0.89 49.68 -0.20
N LEU A 45 1.02 49.81 -1.51
CA LEU A 45 1.04 51.10 -2.21
C LEU A 45 -0.28 51.85 -2.06
N VAL A 46 -1.40 51.16 -2.31
CA VAL A 46 -2.74 51.75 -2.15
C VAL A 46 -2.99 52.22 -0.71
N LEU A 47 -2.54 51.44 0.28
CA LEU A 47 -2.65 51.79 1.68
C LEU A 47 -1.85 53.06 2.01
N LEU A 48 -0.63 53.18 1.54
CA LEU A 48 0.24 54.33 1.76
C LEU A 48 -0.29 55.60 1.06
N VAL A 49 -0.71 55.50 -0.21
CA VAL A 49 -1.26 56.60 -0.98
C VAL A 49 -2.60 57.03 -0.39
N GLY A 50 -3.47 56.12 0.01
CA GLY A 50 -4.74 56.43 0.69
C GLY A 50 -4.53 57.13 2.03
N ALA A 51 -3.55 56.69 2.84
CA ALA A 51 -3.22 57.32 4.09
C ALA A 51 -2.65 58.72 3.90
N MET A 52 -1.83 58.94 2.86
CA MET A 52 -1.36 60.31 2.51
C MET A 52 -2.50 61.22 2.10
N ALA A 53 -3.45 60.74 1.32
CA ALA A 53 -4.62 61.51 0.88
C ALA A 53 -5.57 61.84 2.05
N ALA A 54 -5.67 60.96 3.04
CA ALA A 54 -6.52 61.17 4.23
C ALA A 54 -5.91 62.04 5.32
N GLY A 55 -4.60 62.29 5.26
CA GLY A 55 -3.86 63.17 6.22
C GLY A 55 -2.69 62.45 6.91
N VAL A 56 -1.67 63.25 7.29
CA VAL A 56 -0.38 62.73 7.81
C VAL A 56 -0.55 61.84 9.06
N GLY A 57 -1.59 62.06 9.88
CA GLY A 57 -1.84 61.21 11.06
C GLY A 57 -2.17 59.76 10.73
N TYR A 58 -2.71 59.47 9.57
CA TYR A 58 -3.03 58.11 9.11
C TYR A 58 -1.79 57.32 8.59
N LEU A 59 -0.66 58.00 8.36
CA LEU A 59 0.60 57.34 7.99
C LEU A 59 1.16 56.52 9.16
N LEU A 60 0.89 56.94 10.39
CA LEU A 60 1.41 56.26 11.59
C LEU A 60 0.96 54.80 11.70
N PRO A 61 -0.31 54.43 11.47
CA PRO A 61 -0.74 53.04 11.37
C PRO A 61 -0.53 52.42 9.99
N ALA A 62 -0.50 53.21 8.90
CA ALA A 62 -0.40 52.68 7.54
C ALA A 62 0.99 52.14 7.20
N VAL A 63 2.05 52.83 7.68
CA VAL A 63 3.44 52.39 7.42
C VAL A 63 3.74 51.01 8.02
N PRO A 64 3.47 50.69 9.29
CA PRO A 64 3.72 49.36 9.82
C PRO A 64 2.85 48.30 9.15
N LEU A 65 1.61 48.65 8.75
CA LEU A 65 0.74 47.71 8.05
C LEU A 65 1.26 47.41 6.63
N ALA A 66 1.73 48.41 5.89
CA ALA A 66 2.37 48.25 4.60
C ALA A 66 3.68 47.40 4.71
N ALA A 67 4.48 47.67 5.75
CA ALA A 67 5.68 46.90 6.05
C ALA A 67 5.32 45.41 6.36
N ALA A 68 4.26 45.19 7.14
CA ALA A 68 3.78 43.82 7.43
C ALA A 68 3.32 43.10 6.16
N LEU A 69 2.64 43.76 5.22
CA LEU A 69 2.27 43.20 3.93
C LEU A 69 3.50 42.81 3.08
N VAL A 70 4.54 43.67 3.08
CA VAL A 70 5.79 43.39 2.39
C VAL A 70 6.51 42.19 3.04
N VAL A 71 6.61 42.14 4.36
CA VAL A 71 7.20 41.00 5.09
C VAL A 71 6.42 39.70 4.79
N LEU A 72 5.07 39.78 4.76
CA LEU A 72 4.23 38.62 4.42
C LEU A 72 4.50 38.13 2.98
N ALA A 73 4.78 39.04 2.05
CA ALA A 73 5.01 38.71 0.64
C ALA A 73 6.42 38.13 0.39
N TRP A 74 7.47 38.66 1.06
CA TRP A 74 8.87 38.30 0.86
C TRP A 74 9.49 37.48 1.98
N GLY A 75 8.83 37.37 3.14
CA GLY A 75 9.29 36.53 4.22
C GLY A 75 9.26 35.06 3.83
N ARG A 76 10.31 34.33 4.20
CA ARG A 76 10.40 32.87 4.02
C ARG A 76 10.47 32.17 5.36
N TRP A 77 9.59 31.19 5.57
CA TRP A 77 9.60 30.33 6.75
C TRP A 77 9.53 28.86 6.34
N ARG A 78 10.47 28.06 6.83
CA ARG A 78 10.59 26.63 6.48
C ARG A 78 10.58 26.34 4.97
N GLY A 79 11.30 27.17 4.21
CA GLY A 79 11.47 26.99 2.75
C GLY A 79 10.32 27.47 1.87
N ARG A 80 9.20 27.96 2.47
CA ARG A 80 8.05 28.54 1.75
C ARG A 80 7.91 30.04 2.03
N TRP A 81 7.30 30.74 1.09
CA TRP A 81 6.89 32.13 1.30
C TRP A 81 5.77 32.24 2.34
N LEU A 82 5.75 33.26 3.17
CA LEU A 82 4.69 33.48 4.14
C LEU A 82 3.32 33.61 3.47
N SER A 83 3.26 34.21 2.28
CA SER A 83 2.06 34.28 1.45
C SER A 83 1.53 32.89 1.03
N GLU A 84 2.40 31.91 0.77
CA GLU A 84 2.01 30.54 0.50
C GLU A 84 1.45 29.88 1.77
N TRP A 85 2.04 30.16 2.92
CA TRP A 85 1.56 29.65 4.21
C TRP A 85 0.17 30.21 4.56
N THR A 86 -0.06 31.50 4.31
CA THR A 86 -1.39 32.10 4.53
C THR A 86 -2.44 31.47 3.60
N ALA A 87 -2.11 31.25 2.34
CA ALA A 87 -3.01 30.58 1.40
C ALA A 87 -3.32 29.13 1.82
N VAL A 88 -2.31 28.37 2.28
CA VAL A 88 -2.51 27.03 2.84
C VAL A 88 -3.39 27.07 4.07
N TYR A 89 -3.14 28.00 4.99
CA TYR A 89 -3.93 28.16 6.21
C TYR A 89 -5.39 28.50 5.93
N LEU A 90 -5.66 29.46 5.02
CA LEU A 90 -7.01 29.83 4.63
C LEU A 90 -7.75 28.65 3.97
N ARG A 91 -7.08 27.91 3.07
CA ARG A 91 -7.65 26.70 2.45
C ARG A 91 -7.94 25.64 3.49
N TYR A 92 -7.02 25.42 4.43
CA TYR A 92 -7.19 24.47 5.53
C TYR A 92 -8.39 24.85 6.42
N ARG A 93 -8.62 26.16 6.69
CA ARG A 93 -9.77 26.63 7.47
C ARG A 93 -11.09 26.53 6.71
N GLY A 94 -11.08 26.74 5.40
CA GLY A 94 -12.29 26.78 4.56
C GLY A 94 -12.79 25.44 4.06
N ARG A 95 -12.00 24.35 4.17
CA ARG A 95 -12.41 23.03 3.66
C ARG A 95 -13.00 22.13 4.74
N ARG A 96 -13.77 21.13 4.31
CA ARG A 96 -14.20 20.04 5.21
C ARG A 96 -12.97 19.25 5.62
N ARG A 97 -12.79 19.04 6.93
CA ARG A 97 -11.64 18.34 7.53
C ARG A 97 -12.00 16.98 8.10
N ARG A 98 -13.25 16.57 7.93
CA ARG A 98 -13.76 15.30 8.44
C ARG A 98 -14.54 14.59 7.35
N ILE A 99 -14.21 13.32 7.15
CA ILE A 99 -14.98 12.38 6.34
C ILE A 99 -15.63 11.44 7.35
N GLU A 100 -16.95 11.33 7.30
CA GLU A 100 -17.68 10.43 8.19
C GLU A 100 -17.36 8.97 7.86
N PRO A 101 -17.44 8.08 8.82
CA PRO A 101 -17.20 6.67 8.58
C PRO A 101 -18.25 6.13 7.62
N SER A 102 -17.81 5.45 6.61
CA SER A 102 -18.63 4.72 5.67
C SER A 102 -18.05 3.34 5.45
N GLY A 103 -18.87 2.32 5.53
CA GLY A 103 -18.48 0.96 5.21
C GLY A 103 -18.18 0.75 3.72
N ASP A 104 -18.53 1.73 2.87
CA ASP A 104 -18.32 1.64 1.42
C ASP A 104 -17.06 2.41 0.98
N ALA A 105 -16.12 1.70 0.37
CA ALA A 105 -14.92 2.28 -0.23
C ALA A 105 -15.23 3.26 -1.38
N ALA A 106 -16.42 3.21 -1.98
CA ALA A 106 -16.86 4.15 -3.00
C ALA A 106 -17.07 5.56 -2.41
N GLU A 107 -17.49 5.69 -1.15
CA GLU A 107 -17.59 7.00 -0.50
C GLU A 107 -16.21 7.60 -0.18
N LEU A 108 -15.23 6.76 0.18
CA LEU A 108 -13.85 7.21 0.29
C LEU A 108 -13.33 7.76 -1.05
N LEU A 109 -13.67 7.08 -2.15
CA LEU A 109 -13.32 7.55 -3.50
C LEU A 109 -13.97 8.91 -3.79
N ALA A 110 -15.27 9.07 -3.49
CA ALA A 110 -15.99 10.33 -3.68
C ALA A 110 -15.42 11.47 -2.84
N ALA A 111 -14.92 11.18 -1.64
CA ALA A 111 -14.25 12.15 -0.78
C ALA A 111 -12.84 12.51 -1.25
N ALA A 112 -12.07 11.53 -1.73
CA ALA A 112 -10.70 11.71 -2.21
C ALA A 112 -10.64 12.34 -3.61
N ALA A 113 -11.59 12.01 -4.48
CA ALA A 113 -11.72 12.51 -5.84
C ALA A 113 -13.19 12.90 -6.11
N PRO A 114 -13.62 14.10 -5.69
CA PRO A 114 -15.01 14.54 -5.83
C PRO A 114 -15.49 14.48 -7.29
N GLY A 115 -16.69 13.92 -7.50
CA GLY A 115 -17.27 13.72 -8.83
C GLY A 115 -16.73 12.49 -9.58
N SER A 116 -15.89 11.69 -8.95
CA SER A 116 -15.42 10.43 -9.54
C SER A 116 -16.56 9.42 -9.67
N ARG A 117 -16.50 8.64 -10.75
CA ARG A 117 -17.42 7.54 -11.05
C ARG A 117 -16.60 6.28 -11.28
N LEU A 118 -17.07 5.17 -10.75
CA LEU A 118 -16.55 3.86 -11.06
C LEU A 118 -17.37 3.27 -12.21
N SER A 119 -16.70 2.81 -13.24
CA SER A 119 -17.28 2.11 -14.38
C SER A 119 -16.40 0.93 -14.77
N THR A 120 -16.93 0.04 -15.58
CA THR A 120 -16.21 -1.12 -16.08
C THR A 120 -15.79 -0.90 -17.52
N LEU A 121 -14.55 -1.22 -17.85
CA LEU A 121 -14.00 -1.16 -19.20
C LEU A 121 -13.42 -2.53 -19.57
N ASP A 122 -13.70 -3.00 -20.78
CA ASP A 122 -13.02 -4.18 -21.31
C ASP A 122 -11.70 -3.78 -21.99
N ILE A 123 -10.62 -4.40 -21.53
CA ILE A 123 -9.28 -4.25 -22.13
C ILE A 123 -8.74 -5.63 -22.49
N GLU A 124 -8.71 -5.94 -23.76
CA GLU A 124 -8.21 -7.22 -24.31
C GLU A 124 -8.94 -8.45 -23.71
N GLY A 125 -10.27 -8.36 -23.57
CA GLY A 125 -11.10 -9.44 -23.01
C GLY A 125 -11.08 -9.54 -21.49
N VAL A 126 -10.42 -8.59 -20.78
CA VAL A 126 -10.40 -8.51 -19.32
C VAL A 126 -11.22 -7.31 -18.86
N SER A 127 -12.28 -7.59 -18.12
CA SER A 127 -13.10 -6.55 -17.49
C SER A 127 -12.34 -5.93 -16.31
N CYS A 128 -12.13 -4.63 -16.35
CA CYS A 128 -11.38 -3.89 -15.32
C CYS A 128 -12.11 -2.64 -14.86
N ALA A 129 -11.85 -2.26 -13.61
CA ALA A 129 -12.34 -1.02 -13.00
C ALA A 129 -11.73 0.21 -13.65
N THR A 130 -12.57 1.17 -13.98
CA THR A 130 -12.15 2.47 -14.49
C THR A 130 -12.70 3.58 -13.62
N PHE A 131 -11.82 4.38 -13.05
CA PHE A 131 -12.17 5.58 -12.31
C PHE A 131 -12.19 6.77 -13.27
N THR A 132 -13.34 7.41 -13.38
CA THR A 132 -13.54 8.60 -14.23
C THR A 132 -13.85 9.79 -13.34
N ASP A 133 -13.12 10.88 -13.50
CA ASP A 133 -13.34 12.15 -12.79
C ASP A 133 -13.16 13.34 -13.74
N ALA A 134 -13.18 14.56 -13.18
CA ALA A 134 -13.00 15.77 -13.95
C ALA A 134 -11.64 15.86 -14.65
N GLU A 135 -10.61 15.16 -14.16
CA GLU A 135 -9.25 15.19 -14.69
C GLU A 135 -8.98 14.14 -15.75
N GLY A 136 -9.83 13.11 -15.86
CA GLY A 136 -9.69 12.07 -16.87
C GLY A 136 -10.13 10.69 -16.40
N MET A 137 -9.50 9.66 -16.94
CA MET A 137 -9.84 8.26 -16.70
C MET A 137 -8.60 7.48 -16.24
N CYS A 138 -8.78 6.61 -15.25
CA CYS A 138 -7.70 5.84 -14.62
C CYS A 138 -8.07 4.37 -14.49
N VAL A 139 -7.11 3.48 -14.78
CA VAL A 139 -7.18 2.03 -14.59
C VAL A 139 -6.03 1.58 -13.70
N LEU A 140 -6.24 0.54 -12.90
CA LEU A 140 -5.27 0.01 -11.96
C LEU A 140 -4.74 -1.35 -12.42
N LEU A 141 -3.41 -1.48 -12.37
CA LEU A 141 -2.70 -2.75 -12.53
C LEU A 141 -1.99 -3.09 -11.23
N GLU A 142 -2.23 -4.26 -10.70
CA GLU A 142 -1.43 -4.80 -9.61
C GLU A 142 -0.18 -5.45 -10.19
N LEU A 143 0.98 -5.06 -9.66
CA LEU A 143 2.29 -5.53 -10.14
C LEU A 143 2.86 -6.59 -9.21
N GLY A 144 3.66 -7.49 -9.78
CA GLY A 144 4.35 -8.56 -9.06
C GLY A 144 3.55 -9.86 -9.01
N ASP A 145 4.25 -10.94 -8.71
CA ASP A 145 3.65 -12.26 -8.54
C ASP A 145 2.86 -12.31 -7.22
N GLN A 146 1.54 -12.46 -7.31
CA GLN A 146 0.63 -12.51 -6.16
C GLN A 146 0.49 -13.93 -5.58
N ALA A 147 1.25 -14.90 -6.09
CA ALA A 147 1.24 -16.26 -5.55
C ALA A 147 1.67 -16.30 -4.08
N VAL A 148 1.19 -17.30 -3.35
CA VAL A 148 1.61 -17.56 -1.95
C VAL A 148 3.12 -17.67 -1.86
N MET A 149 3.74 -18.34 -2.86
CA MET A 149 5.18 -18.46 -2.96
C MET A 149 5.62 -18.00 -4.35
N PRO A 150 6.12 -16.76 -4.47
CA PRO A 150 6.58 -16.23 -5.75
C PRO A 150 7.67 -17.10 -6.37
N ALA A 151 7.61 -17.28 -7.69
CA ALA A 151 8.57 -18.11 -8.41
C ALA A 151 10.01 -17.59 -8.28
N ARG A 152 10.16 -16.25 -8.28
CA ARG A 152 11.43 -15.54 -8.03
C ARG A 152 11.28 -14.64 -6.81
N GLY A 153 12.29 -14.60 -5.95
CA GLY A 153 12.25 -13.80 -4.72
C GLY A 153 12.18 -12.28 -4.97
N TRP A 154 12.92 -11.78 -5.97
CA TRP A 154 13.03 -10.37 -6.28
C TRP A 154 12.82 -10.11 -7.76
N HIS A 155 12.01 -9.09 -8.07
CA HIS A 155 11.82 -8.58 -9.43
C HIS A 155 12.12 -7.09 -9.46
N PRO A 156 12.91 -6.60 -10.41
CA PRO A 156 13.02 -5.16 -10.62
C PRO A 156 11.70 -4.64 -11.21
N LEU A 157 11.00 -3.79 -10.47
CA LEU A 157 9.88 -3.03 -11.02
C LEU A 157 10.44 -1.87 -11.82
N PRO A 158 10.04 -1.72 -13.09
CA PRO A 158 10.45 -0.57 -13.88
C PRO A 158 9.83 0.72 -13.32
N SER A 159 10.59 1.81 -13.40
CA SER A 159 10.09 3.12 -13.03
C SER A 159 8.93 3.55 -13.92
N PRO A 160 7.92 4.29 -13.41
CA PRO A 160 6.84 4.81 -14.25
C PRO A 160 7.35 5.65 -15.43
N ALA A 161 8.51 6.29 -15.32
CA ALA A 161 9.09 7.05 -16.44
C ALA A 161 9.49 6.17 -17.63
N THR A 162 9.98 4.94 -17.39
CA THR A 162 10.34 3.99 -18.45
C THR A 162 9.11 3.38 -19.12
N LEU A 163 8.03 3.25 -18.35
CA LEU A 163 6.74 2.73 -18.81
C LEU A 163 5.92 3.77 -19.59
N LEU A 164 6.19 5.07 -19.37
CA LEU A 164 5.40 6.14 -19.97
C LEU A 164 5.41 6.04 -21.51
N PRO A 165 4.23 6.04 -22.17
CA PRO A 165 4.17 6.10 -23.62
C PRO A 165 4.85 7.36 -24.14
N ALA A 166 5.46 7.27 -25.33
CA ALA A 166 6.01 8.45 -25.99
C ALA A 166 4.91 9.48 -26.28
N PRO A 167 5.21 10.78 -26.22
CA PRO A 167 4.23 11.81 -26.53
C PRO A 167 3.83 11.71 -28.00
N GLY A 168 2.54 11.89 -28.29
CA GLY A 168 1.98 11.97 -29.64
C GLY A 168 1.15 13.23 -29.76
N ALA A 169 1.15 13.84 -30.97
CA ALA A 169 0.39 15.06 -31.21
C ALA A 169 -1.13 14.83 -31.03
N ASP A 170 -1.60 13.66 -31.47
CA ASP A 170 -3.01 13.27 -31.46
C ASP A 170 -3.37 12.31 -30.32
N THR A 171 -2.66 12.39 -29.19
CA THR A 171 -2.95 11.56 -28.02
C THR A 171 -3.07 12.42 -26.78
N PRO A 172 -4.09 12.17 -25.93
CA PRO A 172 -4.22 12.92 -24.69
C PRO A 172 -3.03 12.64 -23.76
N PRO A 173 -2.70 13.57 -22.87
CA PRO A 173 -1.59 13.40 -21.93
C PRO A 173 -1.80 12.18 -21.02
N VAL A 174 -0.73 11.41 -20.79
CA VAL A 174 -0.74 10.23 -19.95
C VAL A 174 0.09 10.49 -18.70
N ARG A 175 -0.44 10.08 -17.55
CA ARG A 175 0.26 10.05 -16.27
C ARG A 175 0.26 8.64 -15.72
N LEU A 176 1.40 8.20 -15.23
CA LEU A 176 1.57 6.94 -14.53
C LEU A 176 1.92 7.20 -13.07
N GLN A 177 1.41 6.37 -12.18
CA GLN A 177 1.75 6.38 -10.76
C GLN A 177 2.10 4.96 -10.32
N LEU A 178 3.30 4.77 -9.82
CA LEU A 178 3.68 3.57 -9.08
C LEU A 178 3.46 3.84 -7.59
N LEU A 179 2.48 3.19 -7.02
CA LEU A 179 2.23 3.19 -5.59
C LEU A 179 2.82 1.91 -4.98
N LEU A 180 3.77 2.07 -4.08
CA LEU A 180 4.29 1.02 -3.23
C LEU A 180 3.71 1.21 -1.82
N HIS A 181 3.10 0.17 -1.30
CA HIS A 181 2.54 0.16 0.04
C HIS A 181 3.10 -1.02 0.82
N ALA A 182 3.63 -0.77 2.01
CA ALA A 182 4.23 -1.81 2.82
C ALA A 182 3.85 -1.66 4.28
N ASN A 183 3.65 -2.81 4.92
CA ASN A 183 3.48 -2.93 6.36
C ASN A 183 4.77 -3.52 6.93
N ALA A 184 5.39 -2.84 7.88
CA ALA A 184 6.54 -3.37 8.56
C ALA A 184 6.11 -4.20 9.78
N ALA A 185 6.91 -5.20 10.16
CA ALA A 185 6.77 -5.92 11.42
C ALA A 185 7.26 -5.03 12.60
N ASN A 186 6.54 -3.94 12.85
CA ASN A 186 7.00 -2.84 13.73
C ASN A 186 6.37 -2.84 15.13
N GLY A 187 5.90 -3.98 15.61
CA GLY A 187 5.43 -4.08 16.99
C GLY A 187 6.58 -3.95 18.02
N SER A 188 6.26 -3.47 19.23
CA SER A 188 7.14 -3.54 20.40
C SER A 188 7.06 -4.90 21.11
N SER A 189 6.25 -5.83 20.60
CA SER A 189 6.07 -7.14 21.19
C SER A 189 7.37 -7.98 21.13
N PRO A 190 7.59 -8.91 22.08
CA PRO A 190 8.70 -9.84 22.01
C PRO A 190 8.72 -10.66 20.71
N ALA A 191 7.55 -11.06 20.22
CA ALA A 191 7.40 -11.75 18.93
C ALA A 191 7.92 -10.91 17.74
N ALA A 192 7.55 -9.62 17.67
CA ALA A 192 8.02 -8.71 16.62
C ALA A 192 9.54 -8.47 16.72
N SER A 193 10.08 -8.35 17.92
CA SER A 193 11.52 -8.20 18.15
C SER A 193 12.29 -9.45 17.72
N SER A 194 11.77 -10.63 18.09
CA SER A 194 12.30 -11.94 17.69
C SER A 194 12.31 -12.11 16.18
N TYR A 195 11.21 -11.77 15.50
CA TYR A 195 11.11 -11.88 14.05
C TYR A 195 12.03 -10.88 13.32
N ARG A 196 12.19 -9.65 13.83
CA ARG A 196 13.16 -8.70 13.27
C ARG A 196 14.60 -9.21 13.38
N GLN A 197 14.95 -9.85 14.49
CA GLN A 197 16.26 -10.50 14.65
C GLN A 197 16.45 -11.61 13.62
N LEU A 198 15.46 -12.49 13.45
CA LEU A 198 15.48 -13.59 12.49
C LEU A 198 15.66 -13.09 11.04
N SER A 199 14.92 -12.08 10.67
CA SER A 199 14.92 -11.54 9.30
C SER A 199 16.02 -10.51 9.04
N GLY A 200 16.81 -10.12 10.07
CA GLY A 200 17.76 -9.02 9.98
C GLY A 200 17.09 -7.69 9.59
N GLY A 201 15.82 -7.51 9.92
CA GLY A 201 15.02 -6.33 9.55
C GLY A 201 14.78 -6.15 8.04
N ARG A 202 15.06 -7.18 7.23
CA ARG A 202 14.99 -7.10 5.76
C ARG A 202 13.63 -7.44 5.18
N LEU A 203 12.81 -8.19 5.90
CA LEU A 203 11.51 -8.64 5.43
C LEU A 203 10.40 -7.70 5.87
N LEU A 204 9.47 -7.44 4.96
CA LEU A 204 8.22 -6.74 5.22
C LEU A 204 7.11 -7.76 5.49
N ALA A 205 6.16 -7.39 6.35
CA ALA A 205 5.00 -8.23 6.62
C ALA A 205 4.15 -8.41 5.37
N ASN A 206 3.92 -7.29 4.70
CA ASN A 206 3.19 -7.22 3.45
C ASN A 206 3.77 -6.09 2.60
N GLU A 207 3.83 -6.33 1.31
CA GLU A 207 4.25 -5.35 0.30
C GLU A 207 3.33 -5.47 -0.90
N ARG A 208 2.80 -4.34 -1.34
CA ARG A 208 1.92 -4.26 -2.50
C ARG A 208 2.39 -3.17 -3.45
N ALA A 209 2.39 -3.46 -4.74
CA ALA A 209 2.71 -2.52 -5.80
C ALA A 209 1.52 -2.38 -6.75
N VAL A 210 1.04 -1.16 -6.92
CA VAL A 210 -0.06 -0.83 -7.84
C VAL A 210 0.41 0.24 -8.81
N LEU A 211 0.23 -0.03 -10.10
CA LEU A 211 0.45 0.94 -11.17
C LEU A 211 -0.89 1.50 -11.61
N ALA A 212 -1.10 2.79 -11.41
CA ALA A 212 -2.24 3.51 -11.94
C ALA A 212 -1.85 4.15 -13.29
N VAL A 213 -2.66 3.88 -14.31
CA VAL A 213 -2.51 4.43 -15.65
C VAL A 213 -3.66 5.41 -15.88
N ARG A 214 -3.35 6.69 -15.97
CA ARG A 214 -4.34 7.75 -16.17
C ARG A 214 -4.12 8.43 -17.51
N VAL A 215 -5.19 8.58 -18.24
CA VAL A 215 -5.30 9.48 -19.40
C VAL A 215 -5.97 10.75 -18.92
N GLN A 216 -5.31 11.89 -19.12
CA GLN A 216 -5.83 13.19 -18.67
C GLN A 216 -6.81 13.75 -19.70
N ARG A 217 -7.85 14.42 -19.20
CA ARG A 217 -8.81 15.12 -20.06
C ARG A 217 -8.13 16.30 -20.75
N ALA A 218 -8.29 16.41 -22.05
CA ALA A 218 -7.81 17.51 -22.86
C ALA A 218 -8.98 18.13 -23.64
N GLU A 219 -8.84 19.39 -24.07
CA GLU A 219 -9.86 20.05 -24.86
C GLU A 219 -10.11 19.29 -26.19
N GLY A 220 -11.36 19.14 -26.57
CA GLY A 220 -11.78 18.43 -27.77
C GLY A 220 -11.92 16.90 -27.65
N TRP A 221 -11.54 16.30 -26.50
CA TRP A 221 -11.63 14.85 -26.30
C TRP A 221 -12.92 14.48 -25.59
N GLN A 222 -13.74 13.64 -26.24
CA GLN A 222 -14.95 13.07 -25.67
C GLN A 222 -14.61 11.83 -24.81
N GLU A 223 -15.57 11.36 -24.02
CA GLU A 223 -15.38 10.22 -23.13
C GLU A 223 -15.00 8.93 -23.88
N ALA A 224 -15.62 8.68 -25.04
CA ALA A 224 -15.28 7.54 -25.91
C ALA A 224 -13.84 7.60 -26.44
N ASP A 225 -13.33 8.81 -26.71
CA ASP A 225 -11.95 9.01 -27.16
C ASP A 225 -10.97 8.74 -26.04
N LEU A 226 -11.29 9.20 -24.83
CA LEU A 226 -10.50 8.94 -23.64
C LEU A 226 -10.45 7.44 -23.31
N GLN A 227 -11.56 6.70 -23.47
CA GLN A 227 -11.58 5.24 -23.28
C GLN A 227 -10.67 4.53 -24.28
N ARG A 228 -10.72 4.91 -25.56
CA ARG A 228 -9.83 4.36 -26.59
C ARG A 228 -8.36 4.68 -26.30
N ALA A 229 -8.07 5.91 -25.91
CA ALA A 229 -6.73 6.34 -25.55
C ALA A 229 -6.21 5.60 -24.30
N LEU A 230 -7.06 5.39 -23.29
CA LEU A 230 -6.72 4.64 -22.09
C LEU A 230 -6.40 3.18 -22.41
N THR A 231 -7.24 2.52 -23.22
CA THR A 231 -6.99 1.15 -23.69
C THR A 231 -5.65 1.07 -24.43
N GLY A 232 -5.37 2.01 -25.33
CA GLY A 232 -4.10 2.09 -26.04
C GLY A 232 -2.90 2.33 -25.11
N ALA A 233 -3.05 3.21 -24.10
CA ALA A 233 -2.00 3.48 -23.12
C ALA A 233 -1.71 2.24 -22.24
N VAL A 234 -2.74 1.56 -21.73
CA VAL A 234 -2.61 0.34 -20.94
C VAL A 234 -1.91 -0.76 -21.76
N ARG A 235 -2.30 -0.96 -23.01
CA ARG A 235 -1.63 -1.92 -23.91
C ARG A 235 -0.14 -1.63 -24.07
N LYS A 236 0.23 -0.37 -24.32
CA LYS A 236 1.65 0.04 -24.42
C LYS A 236 2.41 -0.16 -23.12
N VAL A 237 1.79 0.14 -21.97
CA VAL A 237 2.38 -0.07 -20.64
C VAL A 237 2.60 -1.57 -20.39
N ARG A 238 1.61 -2.42 -20.66
CA ARG A 238 1.72 -3.87 -20.53
C ARG A 238 2.83 -4.46 -21.40
N ALA A 239 2.94 -4.00 -22.64
CA ALA A 239 4.02 -4.41 -23.52
C ALA A 239 5.42 -4.04 -22.96
N LYS A 240 5.55 -2.86 -22.33
CA LYS A 240 6.80 -2.43 -21.69
C LYS A 240 7.08 -3.12 -20.35
N LEU A 241 6.07 -3.61 -19.65
CA LEU A 241 6.23 -4.42 -18.43
C LEU A 241 6.90 -5.77 -18.73
N GLY A 242 6.69 -6.31 -19.95
CA GLY A 242 7.31 -7.56 -20.38
C GLY A 242 7.00 -8.72 -19.44
N ASP A 243 8.06 -9.34 -18.89
CA ASP A 243 7.97 -10.50 -17.98
C ASP A 243 7.57 -10.15 -16.54
N VAL A 244 7.38 -8.87 -16.21
CA VAL A 244 6.92 -8.48 -14.87
C VAL A 244 5.47 -8.95 -14.72
N PRO A 245 5.18 -9.85 -13.76
CA PRO A 245 3.81 -10.30 -13.53
C PRO A 245 2.91 -9.11 -13.21
N HIS A 246 1.75 -9.04 -13.85
CA HIS A 246 0.79 -7.97 -13.60
C HIS A 246 -0.64 -8.43 -13.90
N ARG A 247 -1.62 -7.82 -13.22
CA ARG A 247 -3.04 -8.05 -13.50
C ARG A 247 -3.83 -6.76 -13.44
N LEU A 248 -4.82 -6.61 -14.30
CA LEU A 248 -5.84 -5.55 -14.22
C LEU A 248 -6.76 -5.82 -13.03
N LEU A 249 -7.13 -4.78 -12.31
CA LEU A 249 -8.03 -4.91 -11.16
C LEU A 249 -9.48 -4.67 -11.59
N GLY A 250 -10.36 -5.61 -11.26
CA GLY A 250 -11.81 -5.44 -11.36
C GLY A 250 -12.35 -4.57 -10.20
N ASP A 251 -13.63 -4.21 -10.24
CA ASP A 251 -14.25 -3.20 -9.37
C ASP A 251 -14.01 -3.45 -7.87
N VAL A 252 -14.30 -4.66 -7.39
CA VAL A 252 -14.12 -5.01 -5.98
C VAL A 252 -12.65 -4.96 -5.55
N ALA A 253 -11.74 -5.44 -6.41
CA ALA A 253 -10.31 -5.44 -6.11
C ALA A 253 -9.71 -4.03 -6.16
N ALA A 254 -10.18 -3.18 -7.06
CA ALA A 254 -9.74 -1.79 -7.20
C ALA A 254 -10.20 -0.93 -6.00
N LEU A 255 -11.46 -1.03 -5.59
CA LEU A 255 -11.97 -0.35 -4.40
C LEU A 255 -11.27 -0.83 -3.13
N ARG A 256 -11.01 -2.14 -3.01
CA ARG A 256 -10.23 -2.70 -1.91
C ARG A 256 -8.81 -2.15 -1.90
N ALA A 257 -8.15 -2.09 -3.05
CA ALA A 257 -6.81 -1.52 -3.15
C ALA A 257 -6.76 -0.05 -2.72
N LEU A 258 -7.80 0.72 -3.04
CA LEU A 258 -7.96 2.11 -2.63
C LEU A 258 -8.13 2.22 -1.10
N ALA A 259 -9.06 1.44 -0.51
CA ALA A 259 -9.33 1.45 0.93
C ALA A 259 -8.10 1.03 1.75
N GLU A 260 -7.42 -0.05 1.32
CA GLU A 260 -6.20 -0.53 1.95
C GLU A 260 -5.06 0.49 1.85
N ALA A 261 -4.86 1.10 0.68
CA ALA A 261 -3.88 2.16 0.51
C ALA A 261 -4.19 3.39 1.38
N ALA A 262 -5.46 3.72 1.60
CA ALA A 262 -5.87 4.78 2.50
C ALA A 262 -5.65 4.45 3.98
N GLY A 263 -5.66 3.17 4.35
CA GLY A 263 -5.80 2.70 5.72
C GLY A 263 -7.21 2.90 6.27
N HIS A 264 -8.22 2.87 5.38
CA HIS A 264 -9.62 3.07 5.74
C HIS A 264 -10.24 1.78 6.26
N ASP A 265 -10.82 1.84 7.46
CA ASP A 265 -11.44 0.70 8.15
C ASP A 265 -12.98 0.67 8.04
N GLY A 266 -13.57 1.70 7.42
CA GLY A 266 -15.02 1.84 7.29
C GLY A 266 -15.76 2.18 8.59
N THR A 267 -15.10 2.19 9.73
CA THR A 267 -15.71 2.37 11.06
C THR A 267 -15.34 3.68 11.72
N SER A 268 -14.14 4.17 11.45
CA SER A 268 -13.59 5.38 12.06
C SER A 268 -13.66 6.57 11.10
N PRO A 269 -14.05 7.77 11.58
CA PRO A 269 -14.02 8.96 10.74
C PRO A 269 -12.57 9.31 10.37
N ALA A 270 -12.35 9.76 9.13
CA ALA A 270 -11.09 10.38 8.78
C ALA A 270 -11.11 11.86 9.16
N GLN A 271 -10.11 12.32 9.93
CA GLN A 271 -10.02 13.70 10.40
C GLN A 271 -8.66 14.32 10.09
N GLU A 272 -8.67 15.42 9.37
CA GLU A 272 -7.46 16.15 9.05
C GLU A 272 -7.06 17.09 10.16
N GLY A 273 -5.87 16.86 10.74
CA GLY A 273 -5.13 17.81 11.54
C GLY A 273 -4.13 18.61 10.71
N TRP A 274 -3.47 19.61 11.33
CA TRP A 274 -2.47 20.42 10.65
C TRP A 274 -1.25 19.60 10.18
N SER A 275 -0.72 18.75 11.05
CA SER A 275 0.51 17.96 10.82
C SER A 275 0.29 16.48 10.54
N ALA A 276 -0.91 15.98 10.78
CA ALA A 276 -1.27 14.59 10.61
C ALA A 276 -2.75 14.44 10.25
N LEU A 277 -3.09 13.35 9.59
CA LEU A 277 -4.42 12.87 9.32
C LEU A 277 -4.70 11.69 10.26
N HIS A 278 -5.83 11.66 10.93
CA HIS A 278 -6.32 10.50 11.67
C HIS A 278 -7.26 9.69 10.76
N ILE A 279 -6.95 8.44 10.50
CA ILE A 279 -7.74 7.55 9.64
C ILE A 279 -7.53 6.08 10.05
N GLY A 280 -8.60 5.29 10.11
CA GLY A 280 -8.53 3.88 10.51
C GLY A 280 -7.92 3.66 11.88
N GLY A 281 -8.17 4.58 12.83
CA GLY A 281 -7.58 4.51 14.18
C GLY A 281 -6.09 4.81 14.24
N LEU A 282 -5.46 5.25 13.16
CA LEU A 282 -4.04 5.56 13.06
C LEU A 282 -3.81 7.02 12.66
N TYR A 283 -2.62 7.53 12.99
CA TYR A 283 -2.15 8.85 12.55
C TYR A 283 -1.24 8.70 11.34
N ALA A 284 -1.53 9.43 10.27
CA ALA A 284 -0.76 9.46 9.04
C ALA A 284 -0.17 10.84 8.78
N SER A 285 1.06 10.91 8.30
CA SER A 285 1.72 12.15 7.89
C SER A 285 2.35 11.99 6.52
N SER A 286 2.05 12.92 5.63
CA SER A 286 2.52 12.89 4.25
C SER A 286 3.65 13.89 4.01
N TYR A 287 4.60 13.48 3.18
CA TYR A 287 5.82 14.24 2.84
C TYR A 287 6.02 14.27 1.33
N ALA A 288 6.22 15.45 0.76
CA ALA A 288 6.60 15.61 -0.64
C ALA A 288 8.12 15.76 -0.75
N VAL A 289 8.75 14.95 -1.59
CA VAL A 289 10.20 15.01 -1.83
C VAL A 289 10.50 16.12 -2.84
N GLU A 290 11.05 17.23 -2.37
CA GLU A 290 11.33 18.42 -3.17
C GLU A 290 12.71 18.33 -3.85
N ARG A 291 13.74 17.91 -3.09
CA ARG A 291 15.05 17.59 -3.64
C ARG A 291 15.20 16.09 -3.75
N TRP A 292 15.39 15.62 -4.95
CA TRP A 292 15.50 14.22 -5.26
C TRP A 292 16.90 13.68 -4.96
N PRO A 293 17.03 12.39 -4.60
CA PRO A 293 18.30 11.77 -4.33
C PRO A 293 19.15 11.70 -5.60
N THR A 294 20.46 11.65 -5.41
CA THR A 294 21.36 11.28 -6.48
C THR A 294 21.24 9.79 -6.75
N PRO A 295 21.05 9.36 -8.01
CA PRO A 295 20.95 7.94 -8.34
C PRO A 295 22.19 7.17 -7.87
N HIS A 296 21.97 6.06 -7.16
CA HIS A 296 23.04 5.15 -6.77
C HIS A 296 23.12 3.99 -7.76
N PRO A 297 24.33 3.61 -8.24
CA PRO A 297 24.48 2.53 -9.22
C PRO A 297 24.15 1.13 -8.65
N ASP A 298 24.32 0.94 -7.35
CA ASP A 298 24.05 -0.34 -6.68
C ASP A 298 22.57 -0.48 -6.28
N PRO A 299 21.85 -1.50 -6.79
CA PRO A 299 20.46 -1.76 -6.45
C PRO A 299 20.23 -2.01 -4.94
N ALA A 300 21.25 -2.50 -4.22
CA ALA A 300 21.15 -2.73 -2.77
C ALA A 300 20.97 -1.41 -1.99
N HIS A 301 21.42 -0.31 -2.55
CA HIS A 301 21.29 1.05 -2.00
C HIS A 301 20.09 1.82 -2.58
N ALA A 302 19.21 1.15 -3.33
CA ALA A 302 18.02 1.78 -3.89
C ALA A 302 17.18 2.44 -2.79
N LEU A 303 16.74 3.68 -3.03
CA LEU A 303 16.03 4.48 -2.03
C LEU A 303 14.66 3.90 -1.68
N LEU A 304 13.88 3.49 -2.68
CA LEU A 304 12.48 3.09 -2.47
C LEU A 304 12.32 1.91 -1.50
N PRO A 305 13.09 0.81 -1.60
CA PRO A 305 13.03 -0.28 -0.61
C PRO A 305 13.43 0.14 0.80
N ARG A 306 14.34 1.11 0.92
CA ARG A 306 14.75 1.65 2.23
C ARG A 306 13.67 2.53 2.84
N LEU A 307 12.93 3.28 2.02
CA LEU A 307 11.75 4.03 2.47
C LEU A 307 10.67 3.10 3.01
N LEU A 308 10.40 1.97 2.35
CA LEU A 308 9.39 1.01 2.78
C LEU A 308 9.71 0.34 4.14
N ARG A 309 10.97 0.35 4.56
CA ARG A 309 11.45 -0.23 5.84
C ARG A 309 11.54 0.79 6.99
N LEU A 310 11.07 2.00 6.79
CA LEU A 310 11.02 3.00 7.85
C LEU A 310 10.22 2.51 9.06
N PRO A 311 10.56 2.94 10.29
CA PRO A 311 9.89 2.49 11.51
C PRO A 311 8.50 3.13 11.65
N ALA A 312 7.59 2.76 10.77
CA ALA A 312 6.19 3.15 10.73
C ALA A 312 5.30 1.90 10.63
N THR A 313 4.05 1.97 11.07
CA THR A 313 3.09 0.86 10.93
C THR A 313 2.87 0.54 9.46
N THR A 314 2.64 1.58 8.65
CA THR A 314 2.62 1.46 7.19
C THR A 314 3.42 2.57 6.54
N VAL A 315 4.00 2.26 5.40
CA VAL A 315 4.66 3.24 4.53
C VAL A 315 4.05 3.14 3.15
N SER A 316 3.58 4.25 2.63
CA SER A 316 3.13 4.37 1.24
C SER A 316 4.08 5.29 0.50
N VAL A 317 4.62 4.82 -0.62
CA VAL A 317 5.51 5.61 -1.50
C VAL A 317 4.85 5.71 -2.85
N SER A 318 4.55 6.93 -3.27
CA SER A 318 3.94 7.25 -4.56
C SER A 318 4.95 7.94 -5.45
N LEU A 319 5.31 7.30 -6.55
CA LEU A 319 6.15 7.86 -7.61
C LEU A 319 5.30 8.08 -8.85
N THR A 320 5.10 9.33 -9.24
CA THR A 320 4.37 9.69 -10.45
C THR A 320 5.32 10.10 -11.58
N ALA A 321 4.92 9.82 -12.81
CA ALA A 321 5.61 10.25 -14.02
C ALA A 321 4.59 10.63 -15.11
N GLY A 322 4.82 11.75 -15.77
CA GLY A 322 3.93 12.29 -16.80
C GLY A 322 3.00 13.39 -16.30
N PRO A 323 2.45 14.15 -17.25
CA PRO A 323 2.70 14.08 -18.70
C PRO A 323 4.11 14.54 -19.10
N TRP A 324 4.45 14.27 -20.36
CA TRP A 324 5.62 14.84 -21.00
C TRP A 324 5.51 16.36 -21.09
N ALA A 325 6.64 17.04 -20.95
CA ALA A 325 6.78 18.49 -21.02
C ALA A 325 7.93 18.85 -21.97
N ASP A 326 8.04 20.14 -22.28
CA ASP A 326 9.15 20.72 -23.08
C ASP A 326 9.42 19.93 -24.38
N GLY A 327 8.33 19.64 -25.14
CA GLY A 327 8.44 18.89 -26.39
C GLY A 327 8.89 17.42 -26.25
N GLY A 328 8.69 16.82 -25.09
CA GLY A 328 9.05 15.42 -24.82
C GLY A 328 10.46 15.22 -24.25
N THR A 329 11.19 16.30 -23.90
CA THR A 329 12.54 16.23 -23.32
C THR A 329 12.53 16.06 -21.81
N THR A 330 11.50 16.55 -21.14
CA THR A 330 11.29 16.41 -19.71
C THR A 330 9.90 15.82 -19.45
N LEU A 331 9.66 15.36 -18.24
CA LEU A 331 8.36 14.90 -17.77
C LEU A 331 8.07 15.46 -16.38
N GLN A 332 6.80 15.63 -16.07
CA GLN A 332 6.39 15.95 -14.71
C GLN A 332 6.58 14.72 -13.84
N ALA A 333 7.23 14.87 -12.68
CA ALA A 333 7.39 13.79 -11.74
C ALA A 333 7.30 14.27 -10.30
N GLU A 334 6.69 13.46 -9.46
CA GLU A 334 6.53 13.72 -8.03
C GLU A 334 6.81 12.44 -7.25
N LEU A 335 7.44 12.60 -6.07
CA LEU A 335 7.68 11.53 -5.11
C LEU A 335 7.07 11.96 -3.78
N THR A 336 6.07 11.21 -3.33
CA THR A 336 5.36 11.46 -2.07
C THR A 336 5.49 10.24 -1.17
N VAL A 337 5.79 10.47 0.10
CA VAL A 337 5.89 9.41 1.12
C VAL A 337 4.86 9.69 2.20
N ARG A 338 4.04 8.71 2.55
CA ARG A 338 3.12 8.76 3.67
C ARG A 338 3.52 7.71 4.70
N LEU A 339 3.67 8.16 5.94
CA LEU A 339 3.97 7.34 7.10
C LEU A 339 2.75 7.26 8.00
N THR A 340 2.48 6.09 8.55
CA THR A 340 1.34 5.86 9.45
C THR A 340 1.84 5.22 10.74
N ALA A 341 1.30 5.66 11.88
CA ALA A 341 1.68 5.13 13.20
C ALA A 341 0.48 5.18 14.17
N PRO A 342 0.49 4.40 15.27
CA PRO A 342 -0.61 4.35 16.23
C PRO A 342 -0.75 5.65 17.05
N ASP A 343 0.32 6.40 17.22
CA ASP A 343 0.37 7.62 18.03
C ASP A 343 1.30 8.68 17.42
N HIS A 344 1.17 9.91 17.92
CA HIS A 344 1.96 11.05 17.42
C HIS A 344 3.46 10.92 17.69
N THR A 345 3.87 10.27 18.78
CA THR A 345 5.28 10.09 19.13
C THR A 345 5.95 9.14 18.15
N SER A 346 5.34 7.99 17.92
CA SER A 346 5.80 7.00 16.95
C SER A 346 5.83 7.58 15.53
N LEU A 347 4.82 8.37 15.16
CA LEU A 347 4.77 9.09 13.88
C LEU A 347 5.92 10.13 13.76
N GLY A 348 6.20 10.85 14.85
CA GLY A 348 7.31 11.80 14.93
C GLY A 348 8.68 11.11 14.75
N ASN A 349 8.86 9.96 15.38
CA ASN A 349 10.08 9.14 15.24
C ASN A 349 10.26 8.63 13.82
N ALA A 350 9.20 8.11 13.20
CA ALA A 350 9.20 7.68 11.79
C ALA A 350 9.53 8.84 10.85
N GLY A 351 8.96 10.02 11.07
CA GLY A 351 9.26 11.23 10.31
C GLY A 351 10.70 11.72 10.48
N THR A 352 11.30 11.50 11.65
CA THR A 352 12.72 11.80 11.88
C THR A 352 13.62 10.82 11.14
N ALA A 353 13.30 9.52 11.19
CA ALA A 353 14.02 8.50 10.43
C ALA A 353 13.95 8.76 8.91
N LEU A 354 12.78 9.17 8.39
CA LEU A 354 12.63 9.58 6.98
C LEU A 354 13.57 10.74 6.62
N ARG A 355 13.61 11.79 7.45
CA ARG A 355 14.48 12.95 7.20
C ARG A 355 15.95 12.57 7.23
N GLN A 356 16.39 11.73 8.17
CA GLN A 356 17.75 11.23 8.26
C GLN A 356 18.12 10.40 7.04
N LEU A 357 17.24 9.45 6.63
CA LEU A 357 17.45 8.65 5.44
C LEU A 357 17.63 9.51 4.19
N LEU A 358 16.76 10.50 4.00
CA LEU A 358 16.84 11.40 2.84
C LEU A 358 18.04 12.33 2.90
N ALA A 359 18.43 12.81 4.08
CA ALA A 359 19.62 13.64 4.25
C ALA A 359 20.90 12.88 3.84
N ASN A 360 21.00 11.59 4.18
CA ASN A 360 22.11 10.73 3.76
C ASN A 360 22.18 10.55 2.23
N GLU A 361 21.03 10.66 1.54
CA GLU A 361 20.92 10.61 0.08
C GLU A 361 20.97 12.01 -0.58
N HIS A 362 21.37 13.05 0.15
CA HIS A 362 21.35 14.45 -0.29
C HIS A 362 19.97 14.91 -0.79
N ALA A 363 18.90 14.23 -0.38
CA ALA A 363 17.52 14.52 -0.69
C ALA A 363 16.85 15.30 0.45
N HIS A 364 15.69 15.90 0.15
CA HIS A 364 14.92 16.63 1.15
C HIS A 364 13.43 16.42 0.90
N ALA A 365 12.68 16.11 1.95
CA ALA A 365 11.25 16.05 1.92
C ALA A 365 10.63 17.07 2.89
N ARG A 366 9.57 17.71 2.42
CA ARG A 366 8.77 18.63 3.20
C ARG A 366 7.49 17.94 3.65
N ARG A 367 7.17 18.05 4.95
CA ARG A 367 5.88 17.61 5.46
C ARG A 367 4.76 18.51 4.91
N LEU A 368 3.64 17.89 4.56
CA LEU A 368 2.48 18.58 3.97
C LEU A 368 1.58 19.18 5.06
N ASP A 369 2.14 20.09 5.88
CA ASP A 369 1.41 20.79 6.94
C ASP A 369 0.22 21.57 6.36
N GLY A 370 -0.99 21.35 6.92
CA GLY A 370 -2.25 21.92 6.44
C GLY A 370 -2.74 21.36 5.09
N GLN A 371 -2.10 20.30 4.57
CA GLN A 371 -2.39 19.66 3.28
C GLN A 371 -2.36 18.12 3.40
N GLN A 372 -2.78 17.57 4.55
CA GLN A 372 -2.68 16.13 4.80
C GLN A 372 -3.66 15.32 3.95
N PHE A 373 -4.84 15.86 3.63
CA PHE A 373 -5.74 15.24 2.66
C PHE A 373 -5.15 15.23 1.25
N ASP A 374 -4.50 16.31 0.83
CA ASP A 374 -3.82 16.35 -0.48
C ASP A 374 -2.70 15.29 -0.52
N GLY A 375 -2.02 15.07 0.60
CA GLY A 375 -1.04 14.00 0.77
C GLY A 375 -1.63 12.60 0.76
N LEU A 376 -2.82 12.42 1.34
CA LEU A 376 -3.57 11.17 1.24
C LEU A 376 -3.90 10.87 -0.23
N THR A 377 -4.55 11.80 -0.93
CA THR A 377 -4.96 11.61 -2.33
C THR A 377 -3.78 11.34 -3.25
N ALA A 378 -2.63 11.99 -3.04
CA ALA A 378 -1.40 11.73 -3.79
C ALA A 378 -0.81 10.34 -3.54
N THR A 379 -1.18 9.69 -2.44
CA THR A 379 -0.77 8.32 -2.08
C THR A 379 -1.89 7.30 -2.21
N LEU A 380 -2.98 7.65 -2.89
CA LEU A 380 -3.97 6.70 -3.41
C LEU A 380 -3.64 6.34 -4.86
N PRO A 381 -3.99 5.12 -5.32
CA PRO A 381 -3.65 4.67 -6.67
C PRO A 381 -4.59 5.27 -7.72
N LEU A 382 -4.65 6.58 -7.85
CA LEU A 382 -5.54 7.29 -8.76
C LEU A 382 -4.77 8.06 -9.87
N ALA A 383 -3.44 8.14 -9.76
CA ALA A 383 -2.58 8.97 -10.62
C ALA A 383 -3.11 10.41 -10.79
N GLY A 384 -3.74 10.94 -9.73
CA GLY A 384 -4.26 12.30 -9.68
C GLY A 384 -3.15 13.35 -9.57
N PRO A 385 -3.50 14.64 -9.52
CA PRO A 385 -2.53 15.70 -9.30
C PRO A 385 -1.88 15.54 -7.93
N GLY A 386 -0.57 15.67 -7.90
CA GLY A 386 0.16 15.61 -6.66
C GLY A 386 0.07 16.90 -5.85
N PRO A 387 0.57 16.89 -4.59
CA PRO A 387 0.51 18.03 -3.68
C PRO A 387 1.20 19.29 -4.21
N ALA A 388 2.16 19.13 -5.09
CA ALA A 388 2.86 20.24 -5.73
C ALA A 388 1.98 20.98 -6.74
N ALA A 389 1.07 20.27 -7.42
CA ALA A 389 0.10 20.85 -8.34
C ALA A 389 -1.04 21.57 -7.59
N LEU A 390 -1.40 21.09 -6.41
CA LEU A 390 -2.48 21.62 -5.57
C LEU A 390 -2.04 22.81 -4.67
N GLY A 391 -0.73 23.08 -4.60
CA GLY A 391 -0.18 24.20 -3.83
C GLY A 391 -0.53 25.57 -4.41
N ALA A 392 -0.64 26.61 -3.55
CA ALA A 392 -0.91 27.98 -3.95
C ALA A 392 0.12 28.59 -4.94
N GLY A 393 1.23 27.93 -5.15
CA GLY A 393 2.30 28.33 -6.09
C GLY A 393 2.23 27.70 -7.48
N GLY A 394 1.19 26.88 -7.77
CA GLY A 394 0.94 26.35 -9.14
C GLY A 394 2.14 25.68 -9.81
N ARG A 395 3.10 25.19 -9.04
CA ARG A 395 4.13 24.30 -9.58
C ARG A 395 3.46 22.94 -9.78
N GLY A 396 2.87 22.75 -10.95
CA GLY A 396 2.67 21.40 -11.47
C GLY A 396 3.94 20.61 -11.26
N GLY A 397 3.86 19.28 -11.20
CA GLY A 397 5.00 18.41 -10.88
C GLY A 397 6.31 18.94 -11.48
N VAL A 398 7.36 18.91 -10.71
CA VAL A 398 8.63 19.50 -11.15
C VAL A 398 9.09 18.77 -12.40
N ASN A 399 9.31 19.51 -13.51
CA ASN A 399 9.85 18.93 -14.72
C ASN A 399 11.21 18.28 -14.44
N ARG A 400 11.31 17.00 -14.75
CA ARG A 400 12.48 16.16 -14.49
C ARG A 400 12.96 15.50 -15.79
N ARG A 401 14.25 15.26 -15.88
CA ARG A 401 14.80 14.42 -16.94
C ARG A 401 14.32 12.97 -16.73
N PRO A 402 13.88 12.26 -17.77
CA PRO A 402 13.39 10.89 -17.65
C PRO A 402 14.39 9.95 -16.96
N ALA A 403 15.68 10.10 -17.24
CA ALA A 403 16.76 9.31 -16.64
C ALA A 403 16.82 9.43 -15.11
N ALA A 404 16.54 10.60 -14.55
CA ALA A 404 16.55 10.80 -13.10
C ALA A 404 15.38 10.08 -12.40
N VAL A 405 14.23 9.95 -13.08
CA VAL A 405 13.07 9.20 -12.58
C VAL A 405 13.26 7.70 -12.81
N ALA A 406 13.84 7.32 -13.96
CA ALA A 406 14.13 5.93 -14.29
C ALA A 406 15.12 5.29 -13.31
N ALA A 407 16.06 6.06 -12.78
CA ALA A 407 17.02 5.60 -11.78
C ALA A 407 16.39 5.20 -10.43
N LEU A 408 15.12 5.52 -10.19
CA LEU A 408 14.34 5.07 -9.02
C LEU A 408 13.66 3.72 -9.27
N ALA A 409 14.25 2.85 -10.06
CA ALA A 409 13.80 1.46 -10.18
C ALA A 409 13.84 0.76 -8.81
N THR A 410 12.90 -0.14 -8.58
CA THR A 410 12.69 -0.72 -7.26
C THR A 410 12.75 -2.24 -7.35
N PRO A 411 13.66 -2.92 -6.65
CA PRO A 411 13.52 -4.33 -6.40
C PRO A 411 12.25 -4.56 -5.56
N TYR A 412 11.39 -5.45 -6.01
CA TYR A 412 10.11 -5.78 -5.40
C TYR A 412 10.01 -7.29 -5.17
N GLY A 413 9.40 -7.66 -4.06
CA GLY A 413 9.22 -9.05 -3.67
C GLY A 413 9.99 -9.43 -2.42
N GLY A 414 9.77 -10.64 -1.95
CA GLY A 414 10.42 -11.16 -0.74
C GLY A 414 9.69 -10.80 0.57
N SER A 415 8.55 -10.10 0.49
CA SER A 415 7.69 -9.90 1.66
C SER A 415 7.02 -11.21 2.08
N GLY A 416 6.67 -11.32 3.35
CA GLY A 416 5.93 -12.45 3.89
C GLY A 416 6.56 -13.06 5.14
N LEU A 417 6.09 -14.25 5.51
CA LEU A 417 6.57 -15.00 6.65
C LEU A 417 7.78 -15.84 6.28
N MET A 418 8.91 -15.58 6.93
CA MET A 418 10.13 -16.38 6.78
C MET A 418 10.00 -17.67 7.60
N ILE A 419 10.30 -18.81 6.97
CA ILE A 419 10.33 -20.10 7.68
C ILE A 419 11.76 -20.51 8.08
N GLY A 420 12.73 -20.18 7.28
CA GLY A 420 14.12 -20.53 7.50
C GLY A 420 15.01 -20.06 6.36
N VAL A 421 16.13 -20.72 6.18
CA VAL A 421 17.09 -20.43 5.11
C VAL A 421 17.31 -21.66 4.22
N ASN A 422 17.59 -21.39 2.94
CA ASN A 422 17.96 -22.46 2.00
C ASN A 422 19.47 -22.82 2.14
N ARG A 423 19.94 -23.75 1.32
CA ARG A 423 21.36 -24.17 1.28
C ARG A 423 22.35 -23.04 0.95
N HIS A 424 21.88 -21.94 0.42
CA HIS A 424 22.69 -20.75 0.09
C HIS A 424 22.57 -19.65 1.14
N SER A 425 22.00 -19.97 2.32
CA SER A 425 21.71 -19.00 3.41
C SER A 425 20.74 -17.89 3.01
N GLU A 426 19.97 -18.09 1.93
CA GLU A 426 18.94 -17.15 1.52
C GLU A 426 17.63 -17.43 2.27
N PRO A 427 16.89 -16.40 2.67
CA PRO A 427 15.64 -16.58 3.37
C PRO A 427 14.59 -17.25 2.48
N VAL A 428 13.94 -18.29 3.01
CA VAL A 428 12.75 -18.89 2.43
C VAL A 428 11.54 -18.30 3.11
N SER A 429 10.78 -17.51 2.35
CA SER A 429 9.57 -16.84 2.82
C SER A 429 8.40 -17.13 1.91
N PHE A 430 7.19 -17.03 2.45
CA PHE A 430 5.94 -17.14 1.71
C PHE A 430 4.93 -16.11 2.20
N ARG A 431 4.02 -15.69 1.32
CA ARG A 431 2.97 -14.73 1.64
C ARG A 431 1.82 -15.43 2.34
N LEU A 432 1.88 -15.47 3.67
CA LEU A 432 0.82 -16.04 4.48
C LEU A 432 -0.48 -15.23 4.33
N PHE A 433 -0.38 -13.90 4.43
CA PHE A 433 -1.53 -13.00 4.35
C PHE A 433 -1.57 -12.26 3.02
N ARG A 434 -2.71 -12.38 2.33
CA ARG A 434 -2.96 -11.82 0.98
C ARG A 434 -4.38 -11.25 0.89
N PRO A 435 -4.67 -10.41 -0.11
CA PRO A 435 -6.05 -10.01 -0.41
C PRO A 435 -7.01 -11.18 -0.69
N GLU A 436 -6.47 -12.33 -1.11
CA GLU A 436 -7.18 -13.61 -1.21
C GLU A 436 -6.92 -14.47 0.02
N ALA A 437 -7.90 -15.30 0.39
CA ALA A 437 -7.72 -16.30 1.44
C ALA A 437 -6.59 -17.28 1.09
N THR A 438 -5.87 -17.74 2.11
CA THR A 438 -4.76 -18.69 1.93
C THR A 438 -5.01 -19.95 2.75
N ARG A 439 -4.91 -21.11 2.13
CA ARG A 439 -5.04 -22.40 2.78
C ARG A 439 -3.68 -23.10 2.85
N LEU A 440 -3.28 -23.41 4.08
CA LEU A 440 -2.03 -24.12 4.34
C LEU A 440 -2.33 -25.46 5.01
N VAL A 441 -1.55 -26.45 4.67
CA VAL A 441 -1.49 -27.73 5.37
C VAL A 441 -0.08 -27.93 5.87
N MET A 442 0.07 -28.29 7.13
CA MET A 442 1.35 -28.65 7.71
C MET A 442 1.29 -30.09 8.20
N ILE A 443 2.22 -30.90 7.73
CA ILE A 443 2.43 -32.27 8.20
C ILE A 443 3.69 -32.27 9.06
N GLY A 444 3.51 -32.57 10.35
CA GLY A 444 4.57 -32.60 11.37
C GLY A 444 4.11 -32.08 12.74
N GLY A 445 5.04 -31.93 13.65
CA GLY A 445 4.75 -31.62 15.05
C GLY A 445 4.19 -30.22 15.30
N VAL A 446 3.35 -30.08 16.34
CA VAL A 446 2.74 -28.80 16.79
C VAL A 446 3.76 -27.68 16.99
N ALA A 447 5.00 -28.00 17.34
CA ALA A 447 6.05 -27.02 17.58
C ALA A 447 6.29 -26.07 16.38
N VAL A 448 6.22 -26.59 15.15
CA VAL A 448 6.34 -25.74 13.94
C VAL A 448 5.12 -24.84 13.78
N ALA A 449 3.91 -25.32 14.07
CA ALA A 449 2.71 -24.49 14.05
C ALA A 449 2.77 -23.36 15.08
N GLN A 450 3.35 -23.60 16.26
CA GLN A 450 3.60 -22.59 17.29
C GLN A 450 4.60 -21.54 16.81
N ILE A 451 5.69 -21.94 16.13
CA ILE A 451 6.64 -21.00 15.51
C ILE A 451 5.92 -20.13 14.47
N LEU A 452 5.11 -20.72 13.61
CA LEU A 452 4.34 -19.99 12.61
C LEU A 452 3.36 -19.01 13.27
N ALA A 453 2.71 -19.41 14.38
CA ALA A 453 1.84 -18.54 15.15
C ALA A 453 2.59 -17.32 15.73
N VAL A 454 3.77 -17.51 16.34
CA VAL A 454 4.60 -16.39 16.84
C VAL A 454 4.97 -15.43 15.71
N ARG A 455 5.39 -15.98 14.57
CA ARG A 455 5.78 -15.17 13.40
C ARG A 455 4.59 -14.46 12.77
N ALA A 456 3.43 -15.10 12.71
CA ALA A 456 2.20 -14.46 12.26
C ALA A 456 1.80 -13.29 13.18
N MET A 457 1.89 -13.48 14.51
CA MET A 457 1.67 -12.39 15.46
C MET A 457 2.69 -11.25 15.31
N ALA A 458 3.95 -11.57 15.01
CA ALA A 458 4.97 -10.57 14.69
C ALA A 458 4.63 -9.74 13.43
N LEU A 459 3.88 -10.32 12.49
CA LEU A 459 3.34 -9.65 11.31
C LEU A 459 2.00 -8.94 11.58
N GLY A 460 1.53 -8.86 12.83
CA GLY A 460 0.31 -8.18 13.23
C GLY A 460 -0.94 -9.04 13.21
N ALA A 461 -0.83 -10.35 12.96
CA ALA A 461 -1.98 -11.23 12.89
C ALA A 461 -2.61 -11.49 14.26
N TYR A 462 -3.93 -11.63 14.26
CA TYR A 462 -4.65 -12.32 15.32
C TYR A 462 -4.64 -13.82 15.01
N VAL A 463 -4.28 -14.63 15.99
CA VAL A 463 -4.17 -16.08 15.84
C VAL A 463 -5.30 -16.77 16.61
N LEU A 464 -6.07 -17.57 15.91
CA LEU A 464 -7.13 -18.39 16.46
C LEU A 464 -6.75 -19.86 16.36
N VAL A 465 -6.59 -20.54 17.47
CA VAL A 465 -6.26 -21.97 17.50
C VAL A 465 -7.50 -22.76 17.89
N GLN A 466 -7.96 -23.61 16.99
CA GLN A 466 -9.01 -24.59 17.23
C GLN A 466 -8.34 -25.96 17.44
N THR A 467 -8.40 -26.51 18.64
CA THR A 467 -7.67 -27.73 18.96
C THR A 467 -8.50 -28.69 19.81
N THR A 468 -8.32 -29.99 19.59
CA THR A 468 -8.82 -31.07 20.44
C THR A 468 -7.81 -31.45 21.53
N ARG A 469 -6.60 -30.85 21.48
CA ARG A 469 -5.51 -31.09 22.46
C ARG A 469 -5.03 -29.78 23.09
N PRO A 470 -5.86 -29.13 23.95
CA PRO A 470 -5.52 -27.83 24.53
C PRO A 470 -4.23 -27.87 25.36
N TRP A 471 -3.88 -29.01 25.96
CA TRP A 471 -2.64 -29.20 26.73
C TRP A 471 -1.37 -28.93 25.89
N ALA A 472 -1.41 -29.12 24.57
CA ALA A 472 -0.29 -28.82 23.70
C ALA A 472 -0.13 -27.31 23.43
N TRP A 473 -1.15 -26.50 23.67
CA TRP A 473 -1.18 -25.06 23.38
C TRP A 473 -1.20 -24.18 24.62
N GLU A 474 -1.68 -24.67 25.78
CA GLU A 474 -1.77 -23.89 27.03
C GLU A 474 -0.41 -23.38 27.54
N PRO A 475 0.68 -24.18 27.57
CA PRO A 475 1.97 -23.66 28.01
C PRO A 475 2.51 -22.60 27.09
N PHE A 476 2.32 -22.77 25.78
CA PHE A 476 2.66 -21.80 24.73
C PHE A 476 1.87 -20.49 24.92
N SER A 477 0.56 -20.55 25.12
CA SER A 477 -0.31 -19.40 25.35
C SER A 477 0.10 -18.64 26.62
N ARG A 478 0.39 -19.37 27.71
CA ARG A 478 0.89 -18.76 28.95
C ARG A 478 2.25 -18.09 28.78
N GLY A 479 3.16 -18.71 28.02
CA GLY A 479 4.48 -18.15 27.73
C GLY A 479 4.45 -16.85 26.91
N LEU A 480 3.42 -16.65 26.08
CA LEU A 480 3.19 -15.41 25.34
C LEU A 480 2.69 -14.26 26.22
N GLY A 481 2.05 -14.56 27.35
CA GLY A 481 1.50 -13.58 28.28
C GLY A 481 0.08 -13.11 27.96
N SER A 482 -0.57 -12.52 28.98
CA SER A 482 -1.90 -11.96 28.86
C SER A 482 -1.89 -10.71 27.97
N GLY A 483 -2.51 -10.76 26.83
CA GLY A 483 -2.53 -9.65 25.86
C GLY A 483 -1.89 -10.00 24.52
N ALA A 484 -1.33 -11.19 24.37
CA ALA A 484 -0.97 -11.72 23.06
C ALA A 484 -2.22 -11.85 22.18
N PRO A 485 -2.15 -11.54 20.87
CA PRO A 485 -3.27 -11.66 19.95
C PRO A 485 -3.51 -13.15 19.57
N LEU A 486 -3.76 -13.98 20.58
CA LEU A 486 -3.96 -15.42 20.47
C LEU A 486 -5.20 -15.84 21.28
N ALA A 487 -6.07 -16.64 20.65
CA ALA A 487 -7.13 -17.37 21.34
C ALA A 487 -7.03 -18.86 21.06
N VAL A 488 -7.20 -19.67 22.10
CA VAL A 488 -7.23 -21.14 22.00
C VAL A 488 -8.64 -21.62 22.41
N MET A 489 -9.26 -22.46 21.58
CA MET A 489 -10.62 -22.92 21.81
C MET A 489 -10.86 -24.32 21.24
N ALA A 490 -11.98 -24.92 21.62
CA ALA A 490 -12.44 -26.17 21.02
C ALA A 490 -12.86 -25.94 19.55
N PRO A 491 -12.76 -26.97 18.69
CA PRO A 491 -13.22 -26.90 17.32
C PRO A 491 -14.72 -26.58 17.22
N GLY A 492 -15.08 -25.66 16.36
CA GLY A 492 -16.47 -25.25 16.15
C GLY A 492 -16.60 -24.01 15.26
N PRO A 493 -17.80 -23.64 14.89
CA PRO A 493 -18.06 -22.41 14.14
C PRO A 493 -17.71 -21.20 15.00
N VAL A 494 -16.89 -20.30 14.46
CA VAL A 494 -16.48 -19.07 15.15
C VAL A 494 -16.81 -17.89 14.27
N ASN A 495 -17.49 -16.91 14.83
CA ASN A 495 -17.70 -15.63 14.18
C ASN A 495 -16.51 -14.72 14.49
N VAL A 496 -15.58 -14.62 13.55
CA VAL A 496 -14.39 -13.77 13.68
C VAL A 496 -14.55 -12.57 12.74
N PRO A 497 -14.18 -11.36 13.16
CA PRO A 497 -14.19 -10.22 12.24
C PRO A 497 -13.25 -10.47 11.05
N PRO A 498 -13.59 -9.92 9.87
CA PRO A 498 -12.76 -10.11 8.68
C PRO A 498 -11.34 -9.55 8.91
N GLY A 499 -10.36 -10.25 8.38
CA GLY A 499 -8.98 -9.80 8.40
C GLY A 499 -8.77 -8.52 7.60
N THR A 500 -7.76 -7.75 7.99
CA THR A 500 -7.30 -6.56 7.27
C THR A 500 -5.80 -6.64 7.04
N PRO A 501 -5.21 -5.82 6.16
CA PRO A 501 -3.75 -5.81 5.96
C PRO A 501 -2.96 -5.57 7.24
N LEU A 502 -3.51 -4.80 8.20
CA LEU A 502 -2.87 -4.45 9.46
C LEU A 502 -3.16 -5.44 10.59
N ARG A 503 -4.27 -6.15 10.49
CA ARG A 503 -4.72 -7.17 11.46
C ARG A 503 -5.23 -8.38 10.69
N PRO A 504 -4.35 -9.12 10.01
CA PRO A 504 -4.75 -10.34 9.33
C PRO A 504 -5.12 -11.42 10.35
N LEU A 505 -5.88 -12.41 9.90
CA LEU A 505 -6.34 -13.52 10.72
C LEU A 505 -5.61 -14.80 10.31
N LEU A 506 -5.06 -15.52 11.28
CA LEU A 506 -4.59 -16.89 11.13
C LEU A 506 -5.45 -17.84 11.95
N SER A 507 -6.22 -18.69 11.29
CA SER A 507 -6.93 -19.80 11.92
C SER A 507 -6.06 -21.07 11.85
N ILE A 508 -5.66 -21.59 12.99
CA ILE A 508 -4.93 -22.86 13.10
C ILE A 508 -5.93 -23.94 13.52
N VAL A 509 -6.07 -24.98 12.69
CA VAL A 509 -6.97 -26.10 12.95
C VAL A 509 -6.12 -27.33 13.30
N ASP A 510 -6.08 -27.64 14.59
CA ASP A 510 -5.34 -28.76 15.20
C ASP A 510 -6.36 -29.72 15.84
N ALA A 511 -7.25 -30.25 15.03
CA ALA A 511 -8.43 -30.99 15.48
C ALA A 511 -8.56 -32.41 14.91
N GLY A 512 -7.42 -33.00 14.49
CA GLY A 512 -7.45 -34.30 13.82
C GLY A 512 -8.00 -34.21 12.39
N PRO A 513 -8.54 -35.29 11.83
CA PRO A 513 -9.11 -35.27 10.47
C PRO A 513 -10.23 -34.24 10.33
N VAL A 514 -10.07 -33.31 9.39
CA VAL A 514 -11.07 -32.29 9.08
C VAL A 514 -11.44 -32.34 7.61
N ALA A 515 -12.68 -32.03 7.29
CA ALA A 515 -13.09 -31.90 5.90
C ALA A 515 -12.45 -30.63 5.30
N ALA A 516 -12.10 -30.69 4.03
CA ALA A 516 -11.63 -29.52 3.30
C ALA A 516 -12.72 -28.47 3.23
N ASP A 517 -12.38 -27.25 3.65
CA ASP A 517 -13.29 -26.12 3.54
C ASP A 517 -13.53 -25.77 2.07
N ARG A 518 -14.80 -25.77 1.65
CA ARG A 518 -15.24 -25.48 0.29
C ARG A 518 -15.76 -24.05 0.14
N THR A 519 -15.92 -23.33 1.26
CA THR A 519 -16.41 -21.96 1.21
C THR A 519 -15.34 -21.00 0.67
N PRO A 520 -15.73 -19.97 -0.10
CA PRO A 520 -14.81 -18.91 -0.45
C PRO A 520 -14.28 -18.27 0.84
N GLY A 521 -12.96 -18.27 1.01
CA GLY A 521 -12.37 -17.65 2.18
C GLY A 521 -12.43 -16.12 2.11
N THR A 522 -12.37 -15.49 3.27
CA THR A 522 -12.34 -14.02 3.39
C THR A 522 -10.94 -13.46 3.11
N PRO A 523 -10.83 -12.21 2.62
CA PRO A 523 -9.54 -11.54 2.44
C PRO A 523 -8.74 -11.47 3.75
N TRP A 524 -7.41 -11.51 3.63
CA TRP A 524 -6.48 -11.40 4.76
C TRP A 524 -6.70 -12.46 5.84
N HIS A 525 -7.31 -13.56 5.48
CA HIS A 525 -7.55 -14.71 6.33
C HIS A 525 -6.77 -15.92 5.80
N SER A 526 -5.97 -16.53 6.67
CA SER A 526 -5.22 -17.75 6.37
C SER A 526 -5.67 -18.87 7.30
N THR A 527 -5.86 -20.04 6.74
CA THR A 527 -6.18 -21.26 7.50
C THR A 527 -4.99 -22.20 7.42
N LEU A 528 -4.48 -22.63 8.57
CA LEU A 528 -3.41 -23.62 8.71
C LEU A 528 -3.98 -24.89 9.34
N VAL A 529 -4.10 -25.96 8.57
CA VAL A 529 -4.46 -27.27 9.09
C VAL A 529 -3.18 -27.99 9.53
N VAL A 530 -3.17 -28.44 10.79
CA VAL A 530 -2.01 -29.12 11.40
C VAL A 530 -2.32 -30.61 11.52
N ARG A 531 -1.41 -31.43 11.03
CA ARG A 531 -1.48 -32.89 11.11
C ARG A 531 -0.13 -33.43 11.59
N ASP A 532 -0.14 -34.39 12.50
CA ASP A 532 1.08 -35.04 12.94
C ASP A 532 1.59 -36.00 11.86
N ASP A 533 0.69 -36.78 11.28
CA ASP A 533 0.94 -37.77 10.24
C ASP A 533 0.02 -37.51 9.03
N LEU A 534 0.45 -37.93 7.84
CA LEU A 534 -0.33 -37.86 6.62
C LEU A 534 -1.07 -39.16 6.36
N SER A 535 -2.37 -39.10 6.38
CA SER A 535 -3.25 -40.26 6.15
C SER A 535 -4.10 -40.09 4.87
N PRO A 536 -4.70 -41.17 4.33
CA PRO A 536 -5.56 -41.08 3.16
C PRO A 536 -6.78 -40.14 3.33
N VAL A 537 -7.24 -39.90 4.55
CA VAL A 537 -8.36 -38.97 4.82
C VAL A 537 -7.96 -37.50 4.65
N ASP A 538 -6.66 -37.19 4.65
CA ASP A 538 -6.13 -35.84 4.48
C ASP A 538 -5.90 -35.43 3.02
N VAL A 539 -6.10 -36.35 2.08
CA VAL A 539 -5.84 -36.16 0.64
C VAL A 539 -6.63 -34.96 0.07
N ASP A 540 -7.91 -34.82 0.43
CA ASP A 540 -8.74 -33.69 -0.07
C ASP A 540 -8.28 -32.36 0.49
N VAL A 541 -7.89 -32.30 1.77
CA VAL A 541 -7.38 -31.09 2.41
C VAL A 541 -6.02 -30.70 1.82
N LEU A 542 -5.11 -31.67 1.63
CA LEU A 542 -3.79 -31.45 1.06
C LEU A 542 -3.88 -31.03 -0.42
N GLY A 543 -4.78 -31.67 -1.20
CA GLY A 543 -4.95 -31.34 -2.63
C GLY A 543 -5.55 -29.95 -2.89
N ARG A 544 -6.22 -29.34 -1.89
CA ARG A 544 -6.79 -28.00 -1.96
C ARG A 544 -5.95 -26.93 -1.29
N ALA A 545 -4.82 -27.32 -0.71
CA ALA A 545 -3.91 -26.38 -0.08
C ALA A 545 -3.20 -25.50 -1.13
N ASP A 546 -3.14 -24.20 -0.86
CA ASP A 546 -2.31 -23.27 -1.63
C ASP A 546 -0.83 -23.51 -1.35
N LEU A 547 -0.52 -23.99 -0.13
CA LEU A 547 0.84 -24.28 0.32
C LEU A 547 0.84 -25.48 1.27
N ALA A 548 1.75 -26.42 1.08
CA ALA A 548 2.01 -27.49 2.02
C ALA A 548 3.39 -27.33 2.67
N LEU A 549 3.45 -27.48 3.98
CA LEU A 549 4.66 -27.47 4.77
C LEU A 549 4.88 -28.90 5.29
N LEU A 550 5.92 -29.54 4.80
CA LEU A 550 6.19 -30.95 5.07
C LEU A 550 7.48 -31.09 5.87
N GLN A 551 7.38 -31.61 7.11
CA GLN A 551 8.53 -32.14 7.84
C GLN A 551 8.94 -33.49 7.22
N PRO A 552 10.07 -34.09 7.61
CA PRO A 552 10.45 -35.43 7.12
C PRO A 552 9.31 -36.43 7.29
N LEU A 553 8.90 -37.06 6.20
CA LEU A 553 7.77 -37.97 6.14
C LEU A 553 8.22 -39.43 6.16
N GLN A 554 7.38 -40.35 6.65
CA GLN A 554 7.56 -41.76 6.43
C GLN A 554 7.41 -42.09 4.94
N PRO A 555 8.04 -43.18 4.42
CA PRO A 555 7.97 -43.52 3.00
C PRO A 555 6.54 -43.64 2.44
N ALA A 556 5.61 -44.19 3.23
CA ALA A 556 4.21 -44.30 2.82
C ALA A 556 3.51 -42.93 2.73
N GLU A 557 3.79 -42.03 3.65
CA GLU A 557 3.29 -40.66 3.65
C GLU A 557 3.86 -39.85 2.50
N ALA A 558 5.17 -40.01 2.21
CA ALA A 558 5.82 -39.34 1.10
C ALA A 558 5.21 -39.74 -0.23
N ALA A 559 4.87 -41.05 -0.42
CA ALA A 559 4.18 -41.53 -1.61
C ALA A 559 2.79 -40.87 -1.78
N VAL A 560 2.02 -40.75 -0.68
CA VAL A 560 0.72 -40.04 -0.68
C VAL A 560 0.92 -38.59 -1.05
N ALA A 561 1.86 -37.88 -0.39
CA ALA A 561 2.14 -36.46 -0.64
C ALA A 561 2.52 -36.20 -2.10
N VAL A 562 3.41 -37.01 -2.66
CA VAL A 562 3.86 -36.94 -4.07
C VAL A 562 2.70 -37.12 -5.03
N SER A 563 1.85 -38.12 -4.79
CA SER A 563 0.67 -38.38 -5.62
C SER A 563 -0.32 -37.21 -5.62
N VAL A 564 -0.63 -36.67 -4.45
CA VAL A 564 -1.62 -35.60 -4.28
C VAL A 564 -1.10 -34.26 -4.80
N LEU A 565 0.15 -33.93 -4.51
CA LEU A 565 0.76 -32.64 -4.88
C LEU A 565 1.37 -32.65 -6.28
N GLY A 566 1.36 -33.80 -6.99
CA GLY A 566 1.91 -33.96 -8.34
C GLY A 566 3.41 -33.74 -8.41
N LEU A 567 4.13 -34.20 -7.39
CA LEU A 567 5.58 -34.09 -7.29
C LEU A 567 6.29 -35.23 -8.08
N SER A 568 7.60 -35.09 -8.30
CA SER A 568 8.40 -36.12 -8.96
C SER A 568 8.81 -37.23 -7.99
N ARG A 569 9.17 -38.42 -8.53
CA ARG A 569 9.69 -39.52 -7.70
C ARG A 569 11.00 -39.20 -6.98
N ASP A 570 11.84 -38.35 -7.56
CA ASP A 570 13.04 -37.90 -6.87
C ASP A 570 12.72 -37.11 -5.62
N GLN A 571 11.64 -36.31 -5.67
CA GLN A 571 11.16 -35.53 -4.52
C GLN A 571 10.59 -36.43 -3.41
N GLU A 572 10.03 -37.60 -3.74
CA GLU A 572 9.60 -38.60 -2.75
C GLU A 572 10.77 -39.08 -1.87
N ALA A 573 11.88 -39.44 -2.50
CA ALA A 573 13.07 -39.86 -1.78
C ALA A 573 13.65 -38.75 -0.89
N TRP A 574 13.57 -37.48 -1.34
CA TRP A 574 14.00 -36.34 -0.55
C TRP A 574 13.09 -36.08 0.65
N LEU A 575 11.76 -36.20 0.52
CA LEU A 575 10.81 -36.05 1.61
C LEU A 575 11.00 -37.07 2.72
N SER A 576 11.40 -38.32 2.36
CA SER A 576 11.65 -39.40 3.33
C SER A 576 13.03 -39.31 4.00
N ARG A 577 14.03 -38.71 3.31
CA ARG A 577 15.42 -38.66 3.76
C ARG A 577 15.83 -37.30 4.32
N ALA A 578 14.94 -36.35 4.33
CA ALA A 578 15.23 -35.03 4.87
C ALA A 578 15.68 -35.11 6.33
N GLN A 579 16.65 -34.28 6.71
CA GLN A 579 17.15 -34.24 8.07
C GLN A 579 16.13 -33.59 9.02
N PRO A 580 16.10 -33.97 10.32
CA PRO A 580 15.32 -33.26 11.31
C PRO A 580 15.63 -31.75 11.29
N GLY A 581 14.59 -30.92 11.34
CA GLY A 581 14.73 -29.46 11.22
C GLY A 581 14.68 -28.91 9.78
N MET A 582 14.64 -29.77 8.78
CA MET A 582 14.34 -29.37 7.40
C MET A 582 12.83 -29.35 7.18
N ILE A 583 12.36 -28.38 6.40
CA ILE A 583 10.96 -28.27 5.97
C ILE A 583 10.91 -28.15 4.45
N GLY A 584 10.14 -29.03 3.83
CA GLY A 584 9.76 -28.93 2.42
C GLY A 584 8.56 -27.97 2.30
N VAL A 585 8.76 -26.85 1.64
CA VAL A 585 7.71 -25.88 1.33
C VAL A 585 7.23 -26.16 -0.08
N VAL A 586 6.04 -26.72 -0.22
CA VAL A 586 5.47 -27.16 -1.49
C VAL A 586 4.40 -26.18 -1.95
N HIS A 587 4.60 -25.62 -3.14
CA HIS A 587 3.63 -24.79 -3.82
C HIS A 587 3.47 -25.28 -5.26
N ARG A 588 2.24 -25.55 -5.66
CA ARG A 588 1.94 -26.16 -6.97
C ARG A 588 2.72 -27.49 -7.13
N ARG A 589 3.66 -27.61 -8.03
CA ARG A 589 4.47 -28.81 -8.26
C ARG A 589 5.94 -28.61 -7.92
N SER A 590 6.27 -27.60 -7.13
CA SER A 590 7.65 -27.29 -6.78
C SER A 590 7.86 -27.36 -5.27
N VAL A 591 9.00 -27.92 -4.87
CA VAL A 591 9.43 -28.00 -3.48
C VAL A 591 10.62 -27.07 -3.28
N ARG A 592 10.55 -26.23 -2.26
CA ARG A 592 11.68 -25.46 -1.76
C ARG A 592 12.05 -25.95 -0.36
N TRP A 593 13.31 -26.25 -0.17
CA TRP A 593 13.80 -26.73 1.11
C TRP A 593 14.29 -25.57 1.97
N ALA A 594 13.88 -25.57 3.22
CA ALA A 594 14.33 -24.62 4.22
C ALA A 594 14.83 -25.36 5.48
N ALA A 595 16.00 -24.99 5.97
CA ALA A 595 16.39 -25.32 7.32
C ALA A 595 15.62 -24.36 8.27
N LEU A 596 14.84 -24.92 9.18
CA LEU A 596 14.05 -24.14 10.15
C LEU A 596 15.02 -23.33 11.04
N SER A 597 14.96 -22.02 10.87
CA SER A 597 15.73 -21.11 11.71
C SER A 597 14.87 -20.65 12.88
N THR A 598 15.30 -20.86 14.11
CA THR A 598 14.55 -20.46 15.31
C THR A 598 15.33 -19.43 16.11
N THR A 599 14.63 -18.51 16.75
CA THR A 599 15.21 -17.55 17.69
C THR A 599 15.19 -18.11 19.11
N GLY A 600 15.99 -17.52 20.01
CA GLY A 600 15.98 -17.90 21.42
C GLY A 600 14.60 -17.75 22.07
N TYR A 601 13.85 -16.72 21.69
CA TYR A 601 12.47 -16.51 22.17
C TYR A 601 11.51 -17.63 21.71
N GLU A 602 11.57 -17.99 20.43
CA GLU A 602 10.76 -19.11 19.89
C GLU A 602 11.11 -20.43 20.57
N GLN A 603 12.41 -20.72 20.75
CA GLN A 603 12.87 -21.94 21.46
C GLN A 603 12.40 -21.98 22.90
N GLN A 604 12.44 -20.86 23.62
CA GLN A 604 11.96 -20.78 25.00
C GLN A 604 10.47 -21.13 25.09
N LEU A 605 9.63 -20.62 24.19
CA LEU A 605 8.19 -20.91 24.16
C LEU A 605 7.91 -22.40 23.86
N ILE A 606 8.66 -23.00 22.95
CA ILE A 606 8.50 -24.41 22.58
C ILE A 606 8.98 -25.35 23.71
N ASN A 607 10.13 -25.06 24.32
CA ASN A 607 10.68 -25.88 25.40
C ASN A 607 9.77 -25.87 26.61
N ALA A 608 9.14 -24.74 26.94
CA ALA A 608 8.13 -24.65 28.00
C ALA A 608 6.93 -25.58 27.74
N THR A 609 6.57 -25.78 26.48
CA THR A 609 5.50 -26.70 26.07
C THR A 609 5.91 -28.15 26.19
N GLN A 610 7.14 -28.51 25.83
CA GLN A 610 7.65 -29.88 25.88
C GLN A 610 7.91 -30.39 27.32
N GLN A 611 8.29 -29.49 28.21
CA GLN A 611 8.54 -29.84 29.65
C GLN A 611 7.23 -30.11 30.40
N ASN A 612 6.14 -29.45 30.06
CA ASN A 612 4.83 -29.62 30.72
C ASN A 612 3.96 -30.74 30.08
N GLY A 613 4.40 -31.31 28.97
CA GLY A 613 3.72 -32.42 28.28
C GLY A 613 4.25 -33.81 28.59
N ARG A 614 5.29 -33.88 29.46
CA ARG A 614 5.82 -35.12 30.07
C ARG A 614 5.27 -35.26 31.49
#